data_a9265f3a6e0969db3004fb4d0ac59af3
#
_entry.id   a9265f3a6e0969db3004fb4d0ac59af3
#
_cell.length_a   1.000
_cell.length_b   1.000
_cell.length_c   1.000
_cell.angle_alpha   90.00
_cell.angle_beta   90.00
_cell.angle_gamma   90.00
#
_symmetry.space_group_name_H-M   'P 1'
#
loop_
_entity.id
_entity.type
_entity.pdbx_description
1 polymer ?
#
loop_
_entity_poly.entity_id
_entity_poly.type
_entity_poly.pdbx_seq_one_letter_code
_entity_poly.pdbx_strand_id
1 'polypeptide(L)' 'MDRNIEEEIKAHLMQTNERFRDLHHQHLEYDRLVHEMENKPVLTGQEEIEEHRLKKLKLHLKDEMEQMVSEYRLASAGA' A
#
# COMPACT_ATOMS: atom_id res chain seq x y z
N MET A 1 14.51 -14.97 -2.45
CA MET A 1 13.90 -15.60 -3.62
C MET A 1 12.48 -15.19 -3.83
N ASP A 2 11.64 -15.39 -2.86
CA ASP A 2 10.25 -14.95 -2.96
C ASP A 2 10.13 -13.45 -3.18
N ARG A 3 11.09 -12.71 -2.68
CA ARG A 3 11.11 -11.25 -2.80
C ARG A 3 11.19 -10.78 -4.24
N ASN A 4 12.01 -11.44 -5.06
CA ASN A 4 12.14 -11.08 -6.47
C ASN A 4 10.88 -11.41 -7.26
N ILE A 5 10.24 -12.53 -6.92
CA ILE A 5 8.98 -12.93 -7.55
C ILE A 5 7.89 -11.94 -7.21
N GLU A 6 7.80 -11.54 -5.95
CA GLU A 6 6.81 -10.53 -5.53
C GLU A 6 7.01 -9.20 -6.23
N GLU A 7 8.25 -8.75 -6.36
CA GLU A 7 8.55 -7.50 -7.04
C GLU A 7 8.18 -7.56 -8.52
N GLU A 8 8.42 -8.69 -9.17
CA GLU A 8 8.04 -8.89 -10.56
C GLU A 8 6.53 -8.88 -10.74
N ILE A 9 5.80 -9.51 -9.83
CA ILE A 9 4.33 -9.52 -9.86
C ILE A 9 3.79 -8.10 -9.65
N LYS A 10 4.35 -7.37 -8.70
CA LYS A 10 3.95 -5.98 -8.46
C LYS A 10 4.16 -5.12 -9.69
N ALA A 11 5.31 -5.24 -10.33
CA ALA A 11 5.61 -4.49 -11.55
C ALA A 11 4.63 -4.85 -12.67
N HIS A 12 4.30 -6.12 -12.80
CA HIS A 12 3.33 -6.59 -13.78
C HIS A 12 1.94 -6.02 -13.51
N LEU A 13 1.49 -6.08 -12.26
CA LEU A 13 0.18 -5.55 -11.87
C LEU A 13 0.12 -4.04 -12.07
N MET A 14 1.21 -3.34 -11.83
CA MET A 14 1.27 -1.89 -12.09
C MET A 14 1.02 -1.56 -13.56
N GLN A 15 1.41 -2.44 -14.46
CA GLN A 15 1.22 -2.24 -15.90
C GLN A 15 -0.13 -2.72 -16.40
N THR A 16 -0.69 -3.75 -15.79
CA THR A 16 -1.86 -4.45 -16.34
C THR A 16 -3.14 -4.31 -15.52
N ASN A 17 -3.06 -3.86 -14.28
CA ASN A 17 -4.21 -3.82 -13.38
C ASN A 17 -4.45 -2.41 -12.88
N GLU A 18 -5.55 -1.81 -13.33
CA GLU A 18 -5.91 -0.44 -12.96
C GLU A 18 -6.17 -0.31 -11.46
N ARG A 19 -6.86 -1.30 -10.87
CA ARG A 19 -7.16 -1.26 -9.43
C ARG A 19 -5.88 -1.29 -8.61
N PHE A 20 -4.92 -2.12 -9.01
CA PHE A 20 -3.63 -2.19 -8.31
C PHE A 20 -2.90 -0.84 -8.37
N ARG A 21 -2.92 -0.19 -9.52
CA ARG A 21 -2.33 1.15 -9.66
C ARG A 21 -3.01 2.17 -8.76
N ASP A 22 -4.34 2.13 -8.70
CA ASP A 22 -5.10 3.05 -7.84
C ASP A 22 -4.75 2.85 -6.37
N LEU A 23 -4.69 1.59 -5.93
CA LEU A 23 -4.30 1.26 -4.56
C LEU A 23 -2.88 1.72 -4.26
N HIS A 24 -1.98 1.54 -5.20
CA HIS A 24 -0.59 1.98 -5.07
C HIS A 24 -0.50 3.49 -4.91
N HIS A 25 -1.22 4.25 -5.75
CA HIS A 25 -1.22 5.71 -5.68
C HIS A 25 -1.83 6.20 -4.36
N GLN A 26 -2.92 5.58 -3.92
CA GLN A 26 -3.52 5.92 -2.63
C GLN A 26 -2.57 5.63 -1.47
N HIS A 27 -1.88 4.51 -1.54
CA HIS A 27 -0.90 4.14 -0.53
C HIS A 27 0.22 5.19 -0.43
N LEU A 28 0.74 5.63 -1.58
CA LEU A 28 1.76 6.66 -1.63
C LEU A 28 1.25 7.99 -1.06
N GLU A 29 0.00 8.34 -1.36
CA GLU A 29 -0.59 9.57 -0.86
C GLU A 29 -0.73 9.56 0.67
N TYR A 30 -1.22 8.46 1.23
CA TYR A 30 -1.34 8.34 2.67
C TYR A 30 0.03 8.30 3.34
N ASP A 31 0.99 7.64 2.71
CA ASP A 31 2.36 7.60 3.22
C ASP A 31 2.93 9.01 3.31
N ARG A 32 2.71 9.83 2.29
CA ARG A 32 3.15 11.22 2.26
C ARG A 32 2.51 12.04 3.39
N LEU A 33 1.20 11.88 3.56
CA LEU A 33 0.46 12.60 4.59
C LEU A 33 0.91 12.22 6.00
N VAL A 34 1.13 10.94 6.24
CA VAL A 34 1.64 10.46 7.52
C VAL A 34 3.03 11.04 7.77
N HIS A 35 3.87 11.04 6.76
CA HIS A 35 5.23 11.56 6.86
C HIS A 35 5.23 13.06 7.20
N GLU A 36 4.34 13.83 6.59
CA GLU A 36 4.18 15.25 6.91
C GLU A 36 3.81 15.46 8.38
N MET A 37 2.92 14.63 8.90
CA MET A 37 2.52 14.71 10.30
C MET A 37 3.65 14.33 11.24
N GLU A 38 4.41 13.30 10.88
CA GLU A 38 5.54 12.85 11.70
C GLU A 38 6.66 13.88 11.77
N ASN A 39 6.75 14.77 10.77
CA ASN A 39 7.75 15.83 10.75
C ASN A 39 7.37 17.05 11.59
N LYS A 40 6.14 17.11 12.09
CA LYS A 40 5.72 18.21 12.95
C LYS A 40 6.32 18.03 14.35
N PRO A 41 6.85 19.11 14.97
CA PRO A 41 7.42 18.98 16.31
C PRO A 41 6.39 18.63 17.37
N VAL A 42 5.15 19.08 17.21
CA VAL A 42 4.06 18.78 18.14
C VAL A 42 2.78 18.59 17.35
N LEU A 43 2.04 17.53 17.66
CA LEU A 43 0.73 17.28 17.07
C LEU A 43 -0.35 17.70 18.06
N THR A 44 -1.43 18.30 17.55
CA THR A 44 -2.63 18.52 18.36
C THR A 44 -3.31 17.16 18.58
N GLY A 45 -4.23 17.10 19.56
CA GLY A 45 -5.00 15.88 19.79
C GLY A 45 -5.75 15.41 18.54
N GLN A 46 -6.30 16.38 17.79
CA GLN A 46 -7.01 16.07 16.56
C GLN A 46 -6.08 15.55 15.46
N GLU A 47 -4.87 16.10 15.37
CA GLU A 47 -3.87 15.63 14.45
C GLU A 47 -3.36 14.24 14.78
N GLU A 48 -3.26 13.91 16.06
CA GLU A 48 -2.90 12.57 16.49
C GLU A 48 -3.92 11.53 16.05
N ILE A 49 -5.21 11.88 16.19
CA ILE A 49 -6.30 11.01 15.74
C ILE A 49 -6.22 10.81 14.23
N GLU A 50 -5.99 11.89 13.50
CA GLU A 50 -5.88 11.83 12.03
C GLU A 50 -4.70 10.99 11.59
N GLU A 51 -3.55 11.16 12.23
CA GLU A 51 -2.36 10.36 11.93
C GLU A 51 -2.64 8.86 12.14
N HIS A 52 -3.31 8.53 13.23
CA HIS A 52 -3.65 7.15 13.54
C HIS A 52 -4.58 6.56 12.48
N ARG A 53 -5.55 7.34 12.06
CA ARG A 53 -6.51 6.95 11.02
C ARG A 53 -5.80 6.71 9.69
N LEU A 54 -4.91 7.62 9.30
CA LEU A 54 -4.16 7.52 8.06
C LEU A 54 -3.25 6.29 8.05
N LYS A 55 -2.63 5.97 9.17
CA LYS A 55 -1.79 4.77 9.30
C LYS A 55 -2.61 3.50 9.11
N LYS A 56 -3.82 3.46 9.66
CA LYS A 56 -4.71 2.32 9.49
C LYS A 56 -5.15 2.17 8.04
N LEU A 57 -5.50 3.27 7.39
CA LEU A 57 -5.89 3.26 5.98
C LEU A 57 -4.73 2.81 5.09
N LYS A 58 -3.54 3.30 5.37
CA LYS A 58 -2.34 2.92 4.63
C LYS A 58 -2.09 1.41 4.75
N LEU A 59 -2.19 0.88 5.95
CA LEU A 59 -2.01 -0.55 6.20
C LEU A 59 -3.06 -1.37 5.47
N HIS A 60 -4.30 -0.93 5.49
CA HIS A 60 -5.39 -1.60 4.80
C HIS A 60 -5.14 -1.67 3.29
N LEU A 61 -4.68 -0.58 2.69
CA LEU A 61 -4.34 -0.55 1.27
C LEU A 61 -3.20 -1.51 0.95
N LYS A 62 -2.20 -1.54 1.81
CA LYS A 62 -1.09 -2.47 1.66
C LYS A 62 -1.56 -3.91 1.71
N ASP A 63 -2.45 -4.24 2.64
CA ASP A 63 -3.01 -5.58 2.75
C ASP A 63 -3.77 -5.98 1.51
N GLU A 64 -4.56 -5.07 0.93
CA GLU A 64 -5.27 -5.33 -0.31
C GLU A 64 -4.32 -5.59 -1.47
N MET A 65 -3.26 -4.80 -1.57
CA MET A 65 -2.25 -4.98 -2.61
C MET A 65 -1.55 -6.32 -2.46
N GLU A 66 -1.19 -6.69 -1.25
CA GLU A 66 -0.55 -7.98 -0.96
C GLU A 66 -1.47 -9.14 -1.30
N GLN A 67 -2.76 -8.99 -1.05
CA GLN A 67 -3.75 -10.00 -1.40
C GLN A 67 -3.81 -10.18 -2.92
N MET A 68 -3.78 -9.09 -3.68
CA MET A 68 -3.78 -9.15 -5.14
C MET A 68 -2.52 -9.86 -5.68
N VAL A 69 -1.38 -9.57 -5.08
CA VAL A 69 -0.13 -10.23 -5.44
C VAL A 69 -0.22 -11.74 -5.16
N SER A 70 -0.74 -12.09 -4.00
CA SER A 70 -0.91 -13.48 -3.59
C SER A 70 -1.85 -14.23 -4.53
N GLU A 71 -2.98 -13.63 -4.86
CA GLU A 71 -3.95 -14.23 -5.78
C GLU A 71 -3.35 -14.45 -7.18
N TYR A 72 -2.61 -13.47 -7.67
CA TYR A 72 -1.92 -13.60 -8.96
C TYR A 72 -0.92 -14.74 -8.93
N ARG A 73 -0.14 -14.82 -7.86
CA ARG A 73 0.86 -15.86 -7.68
C ARG A 73 0.24 -17.26 -7.68
N LEU A 74 -0.86 -17.41 -6.94
CA LEU A 74 -1.57 -18.68 -6.87
C LEU A 74 -2.17 -19.07 -8.23
N ALA A 75 -2.76 -18.12 -8.92
CA ALA A 75 -3.33 -18.36 -10.24
C ALA A 75 -2.25 -18.76 -11.25
N SER A 76 -1.11 -18.12 -11.19
CA SER A 76 0.03 -18.43 -12.08
C SER A 76 0.64 -19.78 -11.76
N ALA A 77 0.72 -20.13 -10.47
CA ALA A 77 1.27 -21.42 -10.04
C ALA A 77 0.33 -22.57 -10.39
N GLY A 78 -0.99 -22.31 -10.42
CA GLY A 78 -1.96 -23.31 -10.77
C GLY A 78 -2.09 -23.58 -12.26
N ALA A 79 -1.48 -22.72 -13.07
CA ALA A 79 -1.47 -22.90 -14.51
C ALA A 79 -0.29 -23.77 -14.93
#